data_fd553fb607dc76b03c6f03b94c65959b
#
_entry.id   fd553fb607dc76b03c6f03b94c65959b
#
_cell.length_a   1.000
_cell.length_b   1.000
_cell.length_c   1.000
_cell.angle_alpha   90.00
_cell.angle_beta   90.00
_cell.angle_gamma   90.00
#
_symmetry.space_group_name_H-M   'P 1'
#
loop_
_entity.id
_entity.type
_entity.pdbx_description
1 polymer ?
#
loop_
_entity_poly.entity_id
_entity_poly.type
_entity_poly.pdbx_seq_one_letter_code
_entity_poly.pdbx_strand_id
1 'polypeptide(L)'
;RDRLRSRGLGDVYKRQGLSLPQKLAKLIKAAGIGNIDFNKKFAAIKIHFGEPGNVSYLRPNYAKAVADVVKEFGGMPFLTDCNTLYVGRRKHALEHITAAYENGFSPFSTGCHVIIADGLKGTDEVYVPVPGGEVVKEAKIGKALMDADIIISLNHFKGHEAAGFGGAIKNIGMGGGSRAGKMEMHHDGKPQVDQSKCIGCHACERICAHGAPVIENKKAHIDWDKCVGCGRCIGACPMDAVNPPEASASMDCLLYTSPSPRD
;
A
#
# COMPACT_ATOMS: atom_id res chain seq x y z
N ARG A 1 8.90 -50.79 1.07
CA ARG A 1 10.02 -49.82 0.80
C ARG A 1 9.77 -49.22 -0.56
N ASP A 2 9.00 -48.12 -0.62
CA ASP A 2 8.85 -47.34 -1.84
C ASP A 2 10.19 -46.68 -2.17
N ARG A 3 10.84 -47.20 -3.21
CA ARG A 3 11.98 -46.53 -3.82
C ARG A 3 11.46 -45.23 -4.40
N LEU A 4 11.89 -44.08 -3.85
CA LEU A 4 11.79 -42.79 -4.50
C LEU A 4 12.52 -42.84 -5.85
N ARG A 5 11.84 -43.34 -6.87
CA ARG A 5 12.31 -43.20 -8.24
C ARG A 5 12.13 -41.77 -8.63
N SER A 6 13.21 -41.10 -8.98
CA SER A 6 13.17 -39.80 -9.66
C SER A 6 12.25 -39.94 -10.88
N ARG A 7 11.01 -39.50 -10.76
CA ARG A 7 10.12 -39.35 -11.92
C ARG A 7 10.61 -38.12 -12.68
N GLY A 8 10.93 -38.30 -13.93
CA GLY A 8 11.37 -37.17 -14.77
C GLY A 8 10.37 -36.00 -14.73
N LEU A 9 10.85 -34.79 -14.84
CA LEU A 9 10.04 -33.56 -14.85
C LEU A 9 8.82 -33.65 -15.80
N GLY A 10 8.94 -34.37 -16.91
CA GLY A 10 7.85 -34.60 -17.86
C GLY A 10 6.64 -35.31 -17.27
N ASP A 11 6.83 -36.26 -16.32
CA ASP A 11 5.71 -36.96 -15.66
C ASP A 11 5.01 -36.08 -14.62
N VAL A 12 5.77 -35.18 -13.97
CA VAL A 12 5.22 -34.19 -13.05
C VAL A 12 4.32 -33.22 -13.81
N TYR A 13 4.76 -32.72 -14.97
CA TYR A 13 3.99 -31.77 -15.77
C TYR A 13 2.73 -32.38 -16.40
N LYS A 14 2.75 -33.63 -16.82
CA LYS A 14 1.58 -34.33 -17.38
C LYS A 14 0.45 -34.54 -16.38
N ARG A 15 0.74 -34.52 -15.07
CA ARG A 15 -0.24 -34.71 -13.99
C ARG A 15 -0.64 -33.42 -13.28
N GLN A 16 -0.08 -32.28 -13.68
CA GLN A 16 -0.46 -30.99 -13.10
C GLN A 16 -1.83 -30.58 -13.63
N GLY A 17 -2.78 -30.36 -12.72
CA GLY A 17 -4.01 -29.65 -13.01
C GLY A 17 -3.75 -28.16 -13.22
N LEU A 18 -4.79 -27.33 -13.08
CA LEU A 18 -4.66 -25.88 -13.19
C LEU A 18 -3.60 -25.34 -12.22
N SER A 19 -2.74 -24.45 -12.71
CA SER A 19 -1.78 -23.71 -11.88
C SER A 19 -2.51 -22.81 -10.87
N LEU A 20 -1.83 -22.36 -9.81
CA LEU A 20 -2.43 -21.46 -8.82
C LEU A 20 -2.98 -20.15 -9.44
N PRO A 21 -2.28 -19.46 -10.36
CA PRO A 21 -2.85 -18.30 -11.07
C PRO A 21 -4.10 -18.65 -11.89
N GLN A 22 -4.13 -19.80 -12.55
CA GLN A 22 -5.31 -20.25 -13.30
C GLN A 22 -6.49 -20.60 -12.37
N LYS A 23 -6.20 -21.19 -11.19
CA LYS A 23 -7.21 -21.42 -10.17
C LYS A 23 -7.78 -20.11 -9.64
N LEU A 24 -6.91 -19.10 -9.39
CA LEU A 24 -7.33 -17.77 -8.98
C LEU A 24 -8.27 -17.16 -10.02
N ALA A 25 -7.86 -17.13 -11.31
CA ALA A 25 -8.68 -16.60 -12.38
C ALA A 25 -10.06 -17.30 -12.46
N LYS A 26 -10.09 -18.64 -12.29
CA LYS A 26 -11.34 -19.39 -12.25
C LYS A 26 -12.19 -19.03 -11.03
N LEU A 27 -11.59 -18.87 -9.86
CA LEU A 27 -12.31 -18.56 -8.62
C LEU A 27 -12.93 -17.16 -8.66
N ILE A 28 -12.20 -16.13 -9.13
CA ILE A 28 -12.74 -14.77 -9.20
C ILE A 28 -13.88 -14.67 -10.23
N LYS A 29 -13.81 -15.44 -11.32
CA LYS A 29 -14.92 -15.56 -12.29
C LYS A 29 -16.13 -16.25 -11.65
N ALA A 30 -15.91 -17.34 -10.91
CA ALA A 30 -16.97 -18.03 -10.19
C ALA A 30 -17.59 -17.19 -9.06
N ALA A 31 -16.80 -16.31 -8.45
CA ALA A 31 -17.26 -15.34 -7.46
C ALA A 31 -18.08 -14.16 -8.06
N GLY A 32 -18.22 -14.11 -9.38
CA GLY A 32 -19.09 -13.14 -10.04
C GLY A 32 -18.43 -11.85 -10.46
N ILE A 33 -17.10 -11.78 -10.62
CA ILE A 33 -16.40 -10.58 -11.11
C ILE A 33 -16.96 -10.12 -12.46
N GLY A 34 -17.46 -11.04 -13.28
CA GLY A 34 -18.09 -10.73 -14.57
C GLY A 34 -19.41 -9.96 -14.49
N ASN A 35 -20.01 -9.83 -13.28
CA ASN A 35 -21.19 -9.01 -13.05
C ASN A 35 -20.86 -7.52 -12.90
N ILE A 36 -19.56 -7.18 -12.77
CA ILE A 36 -19.07 -5.82 -12.71
C ILE A 36 -18.82 -5.33 -14.14
N ASP A 37 -19.37 -4.17 -14.47
CA ASP A 37 -19.10 -3.52 -15.75
C ASP A 37 -17.70 -2.91 -15.75
N PHE A 38 -16.75 -3.57 -16.41
CA PHE A 38 -15.36 -3.12 -16.58
C PHE A 38 -15.14 -2.32 -17.88
N ASN A 39 -16.12 -2.26 -18.78
CA ASN A 39 -15.92 -1.72 -20.12
C ASN A 39 -15.40 -0.28 -20.10
N LYS A 40 -14.18 -0.08 -20.59
CA LYS A 40 -13.46 1.21 -20.63
C LYS A 40 -13.25 1.87 -19.26
N LYS A 41 -13.27 1.10 -18.17
CA LYS A 41 -13.10 1.59 -16.80
C LYS A 41 -11.70 1.35 -16.29
N PHE A 42 -11.19 2.29 -15.50
CA PHE A 42 -9.95 2.13 -14.75
C PHE A 42 -10.17 1.21 -13.55
N ALA A 43 -9.39 0.13 -13.47
CA ALA A 43 -9.46 -0.82 -12.37
C ALA A 43 -8.13 -0.80 -11.57
N ALA A 44 -8.18 -0.23 -10.38
CA ALA A 44 -7.05 -0.22 -9.45
C ALA A 44 -6.91 -1.57 -8.76
N ILE A 45 -5.86 -2.32 -9.04
CA ILE A 45 -5.50 -3.53 -8.31
C ILE A 45 -4.59 -3.10 -7.16
N LYS A 46 -5.18 -2.91 -5.98
CA LYS A 46 -4.45 -2.52 -4.76
C LYS A 46 -3.73 -3.74 -4.20
N ILE A 47 -2.41 -3.66 -4.19
CA ILE A 47 -1.52 -4.73 -3.74
C ILE A 47 -0.33 -4.15 -2.98
N HIS A 48 0.18 -4.88 -1.99
CA HIS A 48 1.45 -4.57 -1.33
C HIS A 48 2.60 -5.17 -2.13
N PHE A 49 3.48 -4.33 -2.66
CA PHE A 49 4.57 -4.76 -3.55
C PHE A 49 5.72 -5.50 -2.85
N GLY A 50 5.72 -5.57 -1.51
CA GLY A 50 6.82 -6.10 -0.71
C GLY A 50 7.91 -5.07 -0.44
N GLU A 51 8.70 -5.30 0.59
CA GLU A 51 9.95 -4.57 0.85
C GLU A 51 11.11 -5.35 0.26
N PRO A 52 12.19 -4.70 -0.22
CA PRO A 52 13.39 -5.37 -0.67
C PRO A 52 13.95 -6.32 0.39
N GLY A 53 14.27 -7.55 -0.02
CA GLY A 53 14.75 -8.60 0.88
C GLY A 53 13.66 -9.42 1.57
N ASN A 54 12.40 -8.96 1.59
CA ASN A 54 11.28 -9.76 2.07
C ASN A 54 10.65 -10.54 0.91
N VAL A 55 10.55 -11.86 1.04
CA VAL A 55 9.96 -12.74 0.02
C VAL A 55 8.53 -13.18 0.34
N SER A 56 7.95 -12.73 1.46
CA SER A 56 6.61 -13.10 1.94
C SER A 56 5.52 -12.15 1.40
N TYR A 57 5.57 -11.80 0.12
CA TYR A 57 4.54 -11.02 -0.56
C TYR A 57 3.88 -11.87 -1.66
N LEU A 58 2.69 -11.46 -2.12
CA LEU A 58 2.04 -12.11 -3.25
C LEU A 58 2.88 -11.98 -4.50
N ARG A 59 3.07 -13.09 -5.20
CA ARG A 59 3.89 -13.11 -6.40
C ARG A 59 3.25 -12.36 -7.57
N PRO A 60 4.04 -11.72 -8.45
CA PRO A 60 3.53 -10.95 -9.60
C PRO A 60 2.61 -11.74 -10.53
N ASN A 61 2.77 -13.05 -10.63
CA ASN A 61 1.91 -13.90 -11.45
C ASN A 61 0.45 -13.95 -10.97
N TYR A 62 0.17 -13.70 -9.69
CA TYR A 62 -1.20 -13.53 -9.20
C TYR A 62 -1.79 -12.17 -9.63
N ALA A 63 -0.99 -11.10 -9.55
CA ALA A 63 -1.39 -9.79 -10.05
C ALA A 63 -1.69 -9.84 -11.56
N LYS A 64 -0.83 -10.54 -12.32
CA LYS A 64 -1.07 -10.79 -13.75
C LYS A 64 -2.40 -11.51 -14.00
N ALA A 65 -2.69 -12.58 -13.26
CA ALA A 65 -3.93 -13.34 -13.44
C ALA A 65 -5.18 -12.47 -13.22
N VAL A 66 -5.14 -11.57 -12.22
CA VAL A 66 -6.22 -10.61 -11.97
C VAL A 66 -6.30 -9.57 -13.09
N ALA A 67 -5.17 -9.00 -13.49
CA ALA A 67 -5.11 -8.01 -14.57
C ALA A 67 -5.61 -8.58 -15.90
N ASP A 68 -5.25 -9.82 -16.22
CA ASP A 68 -5.72 -10.49 -17.44
C ASP A 68 -7.25 -10.69 -17.43
N VAL A 69 -7.85 -11.05 -16.28
CA VAL A 69 -9.30 -11.16 -16.13
C VAL A 69 -9.99 -9.80 -16.29
N VAL A 70 -9.45 -8.73 -15.70
CA VAL A 70 -9.99 -7.37 -15.88
C VAL A 70 -9.99 -6.96 -17.35
N LYS A 71 -8.88 -7.21 -18.06
CA LYS A 71 -8.77 -6.92 -19.49
C LYS A 71 -9.73 -7.74 -20.33
N GLU A 72 -9.95 -9.01 -19.98
CA GLU A 72 -10.92 -9.87 -20.66
C GLU A 72 -12.34 -9.28 -20.64
N PHE A 73 -12.69 -8.57 -19.56
CA PHE A 73 -13.96 -7.85 -19.42
C PHE A 73 -13.89 -6.38 -19.90
N GLY A 74 -12.83 -5.99 -20.63
CA GLY A 74 -12.71 -4.67 -21.26
C GLY A 74 -12.20 -3.57 -20.35
N GLY A 75 -11.73 -3.87 -19.14
CA GLY A 75 -11.19 -2.90 -18.20
C GLY A 75 -9.73 -2.53 -18.46
N MET A 76 -9.30 -1.43 -17.86
CA MET A 76 -7.94 -0.88 -17.91
C MET A 76 -7.28 -1.05 -16.52
N PRO A 77 -6.64 -2.20 -16.23
CA PRO A 77 -6.06 -2.43 -14.93
C PRO A 77 -4.73 -1.70 -14.74
N PHE A 78 -4.46 -1.26 -13.53
CA PHE A 78 -3.15 -0.83 -13.06
C PHE A 78 -2.90 -1.35 -11.64
N LEU A 79 -1.64 -1.59 -11.30
CA LEU A 79 -1.24 -1.96 -9.94
C LEU A 79 -0.98 -0.71 -9.13
N THR A 80 -1.40 -0.70 -7.86
CA THR A 80 -1.23 0.47 -7.02
C THR A 80 -0.99 0.13 -5.55
N ASP A 81 -0.30 1.04 -4.89
CA ASP A 81 -0.13 1.16 -3.44
C ASP A 81 0.09 2.64 -3.11
N CYS A 82 0.01 3.01 -1.84
CA CYS A 82 0.43 4.33 -1.36
C CYS A 82 1.79 4.24 -0.64
N ASN A 83 2.52 5.35 -0.62
CA ASN A 83 3.81 5.45 0.06
C ASN A 83 3.69 5.13 1.56
N THR A 84 4.77 4.63 2.15
CA THR A 84 4.81 4.21 3.55
C THR A 84 5.34 5.31 4.47
N LEU A 85 5.09 5.14 5.78
CA LEU A 85 5.66 5.96 6.83
C LEU A 85 6.96 5.38 7.39
N TYR A 86 7.19 4.09 7.19
CA TYR A 86 8.29 3.37 7.83
C TYR A 86 9.60 3.52 7.06
N VAL A 87 10.70 3.26 7.75
CA VAL A 87 12.02 3.06 7.15
C VAL A 87 11.92 1.97 6.09
N GLY A 88 12.43 2.24 4.89
CA GLY A 88 12.37 1.33 3.75
C GLY A 88 12.35 2.10 2.43
N ARG A 89 12.24 1.35 1.34
CA ARG A 89 12.34 1.91 -0.01
C ARG A 89 11.01 2.32 -0.62
N ARG A 90 9.94 2.40 0.18
CA ARG A 90 8.60 2.80 -0.30
C ARG A 90 8.16 4.16 0.27
N LYS A 91 9.10 5.04 0.59
CA LYS A 91 8.84 6.37 1.15
C LYS A 91 8.39 7.41 0.12
N HIS A 92 8.79 7.29 -1.12
CA HIS A 92 8.40 8.15 -2.22
C HIS A 92 8.26 7.33 -3.51
N ALA A 93 7.48 7.85 -4.46
CA ALA A 93 7.06 7.06 -5.62
C ALA A 93 8.21 6.45 -6.42
N LEU A 94 9.33 7.15 -6.62
CA LEU A 94 10.42 6.63 -7.44
C LEU A 94 11.04 5.36 -6.84
N GLU A 95 11.40 5.39 -5.55
CA GLU A 95 11.93 4.20 -4.87
C GLU A 95 10.86 3.12 -4.70
N HIS A 96 9.62 3.52 -4.46
CA HIS A 96 8.50 2.59 -4.34
C HIS A 96 8.27 1.81 -5.64
N ILE A 97 8.29 2.50 -6.80
CA ILE A 97 8.21 1.86 -8.11
C ILE A 97 9.43 0.97 -8.36
N THR A 98 10.63 1.43 -8.00
CA THR A 98 11.86 0.63 -8.12
C THR A 98 11.76 -0.65 -7.28
N ALA A 99 11.33 -0.55 -6.02
CA ALA A 99 11.11 -1.71 -5.16
C ALA A 99 10.06 -2.66 -5.73
N ALA A 100 8.97 -2.14 -6.31
CA ALA A 100 7.97 -2.95 -7.00
C ALA A 100 8.59 -3.71 -8.19
N TYR A 101 9.42 -3.05 -8.99
CA TYR A 101 10.07 -3.67 -10.16
C TYR A 101 11.11 -4.73 -9.75
N GLU A 102 11.91 -4.48 -8.72
CA GLU A 102 12.85 -5.45 -8.16
C GLU A 102 12.12 -6.69 -7.61
N ASN A 103 10.92 -6.52 -7.07
CA ASN A 103 10.04 -7.61 -6.63
C ASN A 103 9.23 -8.24 -7.78
N GLY A 104 9.49 -7.82 -9.03
CA GLY A 104 8.93 -8.40 -10.24
C GLY A 104 7.59 -7.83 -10.68
N PHE A 105 7.08 -6.75 -10.07
CA PHE A 105 5.84 -6.09 -10.48
C PHE A 105 6.11 -5.04 -11.56
N SER A 106 6.41 -5.46 -12.75
CA SER A 106 6.64 -4.57 -13.89
C SER A 106 5.55 -4.72 -14.95
N PRO A 107 5.39 -3.78 -15.89
CA PRO A 107 4.48 -3.94 -17.02
C PRO A 107 4.78 -5.17 -17.86
N PHE A 108 6.04 -5.59 -17.93
CA PHE A 108 6.47 -6.78 -18.69
C PHE A 108 6.05 -8.08 -18.02
N SER A 109 6.05 -8.14 -16.69
CA SER A 109 5.71 -9.35 -15.92
C SER A 109 4.22 -9.47 -15.59
N THR A 110 3.55 -8.33 -15.33
CA THR A 110 2.15 -8.30 -14.90
C THR A 110 1.18 -7.86 -16.00
N GLY A 111 1.70 -7.26 -17.06
CA GLY A 111 0.89 -6.75 -18.18
C GLY A 111 0.16 -5.43 -17.86
N CYS A 112 0.42 -4.77 -16.72
CA CYS A 112 -0.14 -3.47 -16.39
C CYS A 112 0.87 -2.58 -15.66
N HIS A 113 0.64 -1.28 -15.70
CA HIS A 113 1.54 -0.29 -15.11
C HIS A 113 1.39 -0.21 -13.60
N VAL A 114 2.44 0.27 -12.93
CA VAL A 114 2.43 0.60 -11.50
C VAL A 114 2.24 2.10 -11.35
N ILE A 115 1.24 2.51 -10.58
CA ILE A 115 0.96 3.90 -10.23
C ILE A 115 0.94 3.99 -8.71
N ILE A 116 1.73 4.90 -8.12
CA ILE A 116 1.69 5.15 -6.68
C ILE A 116 0.58 6.16 -6.41
N ALA A 117 -0.44 5.71 -5.67
CA ALA A 117 -1.73 6.39 -5.61
C ALA A 117 -1.70 7.75 -4.91
N ASP A 118 -0.80 7.95 -3.97
CA ASP A 118 -0.62 9.21 -3.23
C ASP A 118 0.52 10.08 -3.79
N GLY A 119 0.90 9.84 -5.05
CA GLY A 119 1.83 10.67 -5.82
C GLY A 119 3.29 10.59 -5.37
N LEU A 120 4.11 11.51 -5.90
CA LEU A 120 5.56 11.48 -5.74
C LEU A 120 6.00 11.50 -4.27
N LYS A 121 5.35 12.30 -3.44
CA LYS A 121 5.72 12.55 -2.04
C LYS A 121 4.74 11.98 -1.01
N GLY A 122 3.75 11.20 -1.44
CA GLY A 122 2.72 10.66 -0.55
C GLY A 122 1.67 11.70 -0.10
N THR A 123 1.49 12.76 -0.86
CA THR A 123 0.64 13.91 -0.52
C THR A 123 -0.40 14.25 -1.57
N ASP A 124 -0.54 13.41 -2.59
CA ASP A 124 -1.62 13.54 -3.59
C ASP A 124 -2.83 12.75 -3.09
N GLU A 125 -3.80 13.45 -2.51
CA GLU A 125 -4.87 12.85 -1.73
C GLU A 125 -6.22 13.51 -1.95
N VAL A 126 -7.28 12.75 -1.68
CA VAL A 126 -8.67 13.21 -1.63
C VAL A 126 -9.20 13.00 -0.22
N TYR A 127 -9.92 13.99 0.28
CA TYR A 127 -10.59 13.94 1.57
C TYR A 127 -12.00 13.38 1.38
N VAL A 128 -12.28 12.26 2.05
CA VAL A 128 -13.57 11.57 1.96
C VAL A 128 -14.24 11.63 3.33
N PRO A 129 -15.42 12.27 3.47
CA PRO A 129 -16.14 12.28 4.73
C PRO A 129 -16.45 10.85 5.23
N VAL A 130 -16.32 10.63 6.54
CA VAL A 130 -16.64 9.36 7.20
C VAL A 130 -17.86 9.56 8.11
N PRO A 131 -19.08 9.34 7.60
CA PRO A 131 -20.29 9.48 8.40
C PRO A 131 -20.28 8.55 9.63
N GLY A 132 -20.53 9.10 10.81
CA GLY A 132 -20.49 8.32 12.06
C GLY A 132 -19.10 7.98 12.59
N GLY A 133 -18.03 8.40 11.92
CA GLY A 133 -16.66 8.22 12.42
C GLY A 133 -16.47 8.90 13.78
N GLU A 134 -15.98 8.18 14.78
CA GLU A 134 -15.70 8.76 16.10
C GLU A 134 -14.31 9.41 16.13
N VAL A 135 -13.31 8.73 15.63
CA VAL A 135 -11.90 9.16 15.64
C VAL A 135 -11.55 9.89 14.34
N VAL A 136 -11.84 9.29 13.19
CA VAL A 136 -11.57 9.87 11.87
C VAL A 136 -12.84 10.44 11.29
N LYS A 137 -12.85 11.76 11.03
CA LYS A 137 -14.00 12.46 10.42
C LYS A 137 -13.91 12.50 8.89
N GLU A 138 -12.69 12.52 8.36
CA GLU A 138 -12.39 12.53 6.93
C GLU A 138 -11.23 11.56 6.65
N ALA A 139 -11.47 10.57 5.79
CA ALA A 139 -10.42 9.69 5.32
C ALA A 139 -9.58 10.39 4.23
N LYS A 140 -8.25 10.35 4.35
CA LYS A 140 -7.31 10.92 3.40
C LYS A 140 -6.78 9.80 2.51
N ILE A 141 -7.38 9.65 1.34
CA ILE A 141 -7.15 8.53 0.42
C ILE A 141 -6.25 8.97 -0.74
N GLY A 142 -5.32 8.11 -1.14
CA GLY A 142 -4.48 8.36 -2.32
C GLY A 142 -5.30 8.62 -3.58
N LYS A 143 -5.00 9.72 -4.27
CA LYS A 143 -5.84 10.24 -5.35
C LYS A 143 -6.09 9.24 -6.47
N ALA A 144 -5.08 8.48 -6.93
CA ALA A 144 -5.28 7.52 -8.01
C ALA A 144 -6.21 6.34 -7.65
N LEU A 145 -6.41 6.04 -6.35
CA LEU A 145 -7.44 5.10 -5.91
C LEU A 145 -8.84 5.70 -6.06
N MET A 146 -8.98 7.00 -5.80
CA MET A 146 -10.25 7.71 -5.92
C MET A 146 -10.61 8.03 -7.38
N ASP A 147 -9.60 8.15 -8.25
CA ASP A 147 -9.80 8.34 -9.70
C ASP A 147 -10.15 7.04 -10.42
N ALA A 148 -9.96 5.88 -9.77
CA ALA A 148 -10.33 4.58 -10.34
C ALA A 148 -11.85 4.33 -10.23
N ASP A 149 -12.43 3.75 -11.29
CA ASP A 149 -13.84 3.35 -11.28
C ASP A 149 -14.09 2.10 -10.42
N ILE A 150 -13.08 1.24 -10.33
CA ILE A 150 -13.17 -0.05 -9.63
C ILE A 150 -11.89 -0.28 -8.83
N ILE A 151 -12.04 -0.72 -7.58
CA ILE A 151 -10.91 -1.12 -6.73
C ILE A 151 -10.98 -2.63 -6.48
N ILE A 152 -9.89 -3.33 -6.77
CA ILE A 152 -9.72 -4.75 -6.47
C ILE A 152 -8.63 -4.88 -5.42
N SER A 153 -8.98 -5.34 -4.22
CA SER A 153 -8.02 -5.63 -3.15
C SER A 153 -7.38 -7.00 -3.38
N LEU A 154 -6.13 -7.01 -3.80
CA LEU A 154 -5.33 -8.24 -3.91
C LEU A 154 -4.35 -8.30 -2.74
N ASN A 155 -4.58 -9.20 -1.80
CA ASN A 155 -3.88 -9.19 -0.53
C ASN A 155 -3.46 -10.58 -0.06
N HIS A 156 -2.41 -10.61 0.76
CA HIS A 156 -1.95 -11.79 1.47
C HIS A 156 -2.60 -11.79 2.87
N PHE A 157 -3.48 -12.77 3.12
CA PHE A 157 -4.08 -12.94 4.44
C PHE A 157 -3.04 -13.51 5.41
N LYS A 158 -2.80 -12.81 6.54
CA LYS A 158 -1.81 -13.20 7.54
C LYS A 158 -2.17 -12.66 8.93
N GLY A 159 -1.52 -13.18 9.97
CA GLY A 159 -1.58 -12.59 11.30
C GLY A 159 -0.97 -11.18 11.34
N HIS A 160 -1.45 -10.35 12.28
CA HIS A 160 -0.94 -9.02 12.53
C HIS A 160 -0.98 -8.71 14.03
N GLU A 161 0.14 -8.23 14.58
CA GLU A 161 0.31 -8.01 16.03
C GLU A 161 -0.66 -7.00 16.64
N ALA A 162 -0.92 -5.88 15.94
CA ALA A 162 -1.81 -4.83 16.43
C ALA A 162 -3.28 -5.02 16.02
N ALA A 163 -3.55 -5.59 14.84
CA ALA A 163 -4.89 -5.69 14.28
C ALA A 163 -5.44 -7.12 14.27
N GLY A 164 -4.78 -8.07 14.94
CA GLY A 164 -5.11 -9.51 14.93
C GLY A 164 -4.81 -10.17 13.58
N PHE A 165 -5.29 -9.63 12.48
CA PHE A 165 -4.99 -10.13 11.13
C PHE A 165 -4.84 -8.99 10.11
N GLY A 166 -4.12 -9.28 9.02
CA GLY A 166 -4.00 -8.43 7.84
C GLY A 166 -4.64 -9.11 6.64
N GLY A 167 -5.51 -8.39 5.94
CA GLY A 167 -6.24 -8.87 4.77
C GLY A 167 -6.79 -7.70 3.97
N ALA A 168 -7.98 -7.85 3.37
CA ALA A 168 -8.57 -6.85 2.49
C ALA A 168 -8.79 -5.50 3.20
N ILE A 169 -9.36 -5.49 4.39
CA ILE A 169 -9.63 -4.27 5.17
C ILE A 169 -8.34 -3.48 5.40
N LYS A 170 -7.28 -4.14 5.91
CA LYS A 170 -6.01 -3.46 6.13
C LYS A 170 -5.33 -3.02 4.82
N ASN A 171 -5.43 -3.83 3.77
CA ASN A 171 -4.86 -3.50 2.46
C ASN A 171 -5.50 -2.24 1.86
N ILE A 172 -6.81 -2.07 2.01
CA ILE A 172 -7.51 -0.86 1.54
C ILE A 172 -7.40 0.25 2.58
N GLY A 173 -7.83 0.06 3.81
CA GLY A 173 -7.94 1.09 4.83
C GLY A 173 -6.60 1.76 5.15
N MET A 174 -5.61 0.98 5.61
CA MET A 174 -4.27 1.50 5.88
C MET A 174 -3.47 1.70 4.58
N GLY A 175 -3.52 0.70 3.69
CA GLY A 175 -2.73 0.71 2.46
C GLY A 175 -3.17 1.76 1.45
N GLY A 176 -4.46 2.10 1.38
CA GLY A 176 -5.02 3.12 0.49
C GLY A 176 -4.93 4.54 1.04
N GLY A 177 -4.66 4.71 2.34
CA GLY A 177 -4.45 6.03 2.93
C GLY A 177 -3.22 6.72 2.35
N SER A 178 -3.31 8.05 2.15
CA SER A 178 -2.16 8.89 1.88
C SER A 178 -1.19 8.90 3.07
N ARG A 179 -0.07 9.56 2.93
CA ARG A 179 0.86 9.73 4.05
C ARG A 179 0.20 10.41 5.26
N ALA A 180 -0.56 11.47 5.04
CA ALA A 180 -1.30 12.17 6.10
C ALA A 180 -2.37 11.27 6.71
N GLY A 181 -3.11 10.51 5.89
CA GLY A 181 -4.09 9.54 6.37
C GLY A 181 -3.47 8.43 7.23
N LYS A 182 -2.33 7.89 6.78
CA LYS A 182 -1.58 6.91 7.59
C LYS A 182 -1.08 7.49 8.92
N MET A 183 -0.61 8.74 8.90
CA MET A 183 -0.18 9.44 10.13
C MET A 183 -1.32 9.58 11.14
N GLU A 184 -2.49 10.02 10.68
CA GLU A 184 -3.67 10.16 11.52
C GLU A 184 -4.12 8.82 12.12
N MET A 185 -4.13 7.75 11.31
CA MET A 185 -4.48 6.40 11.76
C MET A 185 -3.47 5.82 12.77
N HIS A 186 -2.21 6.29 12.76
CA HIS A 186 -1.19 5.75 13.66
C HIS A 186 -1.08 6.51 14.98
N HIS A 187 -1.19 7.84 14.98
CA HIS A 187 -1.03 8.61 16.22
C HIS A 187 -1.36 10.09 16.01
N ASP A 188 -2.60 10.46 15.94
CA ASP A 188 -3.07 11.85 15.83
C ASP A 188 -2.31 12.70 14.78
N GLY A 189 -1.62 12.05 13.86
CA GLY A 189 -0.89 12.70 12.78
C GLY A 189 0.43 13.39 13.15
N LYS A 190 1.02 13.15 14.35
CA LYS A 190 2.21 13.89 14.81
C LYS A 190 3.48 13.04 14.77
N PRO A 191 4.50 13.42 13.96
CA PRO A 191 5.75 12.68 13.88
C PRO A 191 6.67 12.95 15.06
N GLN A 192 7.58 12.00 15.33
CA GLN A 192 8.67 12.12 16.32
C GLN A 192 10.02 12.09 15.62
N VAL A 193 11.05 12.60 16.32
CA VAL A 193 12.44 12.59 15.85
C VAL A 193 13.28 11.69 16.75
N ASP A 194 13.86 10.66 16.14
CA ASP A 194 14.89 9.85 16.78
C ASP A 194 16.17 10.68 16.89
N GLN A 195 16.45 11.15 18.09
CA GLN A 195 17.59 12.01 18.38
C GLN A 195 18.94 11.31 18.15
N SER A 196 19.00 9.99 18.24
CA SER A 196 20.22 9.22 17.99
C SER A 196 20.63 9.25 16.53
N LYS A 197 19.66 9.25 15.61
CA LYS A 197 19.86 9.27 14.16
C LYS A 197 19.91 10.67 13.54
N CYS A 198 19.32 11.66 14.21
CA CYS A 198 19.25 13.01 13.69
C CYS A 198 20.64 13.66 13.62
N ILE A 199 21.00 14.20 12.47
CA ILE A 199 22.27 14.93 12.24
C ILE A 199 22.07 16.43 12.05
N GLY A 200 20.85 16.96 12.20
CA GLY A 200 20.56 18.38 12.06
C GLY A 200 20.71 18.91 10.63
N CYS A 201 20.44 18.09 9.60
CA CYS A 201 20.67 18.45 8.19
C CYS A 201 19.63 19.44 7.59
N HIS A 202 18.67 19.91 8.36
CA HIS A 202 17.59 20.83 7.95
C HIS A 202 16.64 20.31 6.85
N ALA A 203 16.71 19.03 6.43
CA ALA A 203 15.85 18.51 5.37
C ALA A 203 14.36 18.55 5.75
N CYS A 204 14.03 18.21 6.99
CA CYS A 204 12.66 18.26 7.50
C CYS A 204 12.13 19.70 7.62
N GLU A 205 12.97 20.64 8.01
CA GLU A 205 12.63 22.06 8.11
C GLU A 205 12.35 22.67 6.72
N ARG A 206 13.25 22.44 5.75
CA ARG A 206 13.08 22.94 4.37
C ARG A 206 11.83 22.44 3.65
N ILE A 207 11.38 21.23 3.97
CA ILE A 207 10.20 20.65 3.30
C ILE A 207 8.89 21.05 3.98
N CYS A 208 8.92 21.57 5.20
CA CYS A 208 7.75 21.88 5.98
C CYS A 208 7.18 23.25 5.61
N ALA A 209 5.94 23.29 5.09
CA ALA A 209 5.23 24.53 4.79
C ALA A 209 4.73 25.28 6.05
N HIS A 210 4.74 24.63 7.22
CA HIS A 210 4.19 25.15 8.47
C HIS A 210 5.26 25.51 9.50
N GLY A 211 6.55 25.33 9.19
CA GLY A 211 7.63 25.62 10.11
C GLY A 211 7.61 24.79 11.40
N ALA A 212 7.02 23.58 11.37
CA ALA A 212 6.91 22.73 12.55
C ALA A 212 8.25 22.07 12.97
N PRO A 213 9.11 21.59 12.07
CA PRO A 213 10.45 21.15 12.46
C PRO A 213 11.35 22.36 12.75
N VAL A 214 11.95 22.33 13.92
CA VAL A 214 12.93 23.34 14.39
C VAL A 214 14.24 22.64 14.68
N ILE A 215 15.37 23.24 14.25
CA ILE A 215 16.70 22.69 14.50
C ILE A 215 17.38 23.46 15.64
N GLU A 216 17.62 22.77 16.73
CA GLU A 216 18.34 23.29 17.89
C GLU A 216 19.48 22.33 18.25
N ASN A 217 20.65 22.87 18.58
CA ASN A 217 21.84 22.08 18.96
C ASN A 217 22.16 20.94 17.97
N LYS A 218 22.02 21.19 16.66
CA LYS A 218 22.21 20.21 15.58
C LYS A 218 21.24 19.02 15.64
N LYS A 219 20.08 19.18 16.25
CA LYS A 219 19.02 18.18 16.35
C LYS A 219 17.67 18.78 15.98
N ALA A 220 16.83 18.00 15.33
CA ALA A 220 15.48 18.41 14.98
C ALA A 220 14.51 18.15 16.13
N HIS A 221 13.57 19.06 16.31
CA HIS A 221 12.39 18.91 17.15
C HIS A 221 11.16 19.24 16.30
N ILE A 222 10.03 18.62 16.60
CA ILE A 222 8.75 18.92 15.92
C ILE A 222 7.88 19.73 16.87
N ASP A 223 7.59 20.97 16.50
CA ASP A 223 6.59 21.79 17.16
C ASP A 223 5.20 21.24 16.77
N TRP A 224 4.56 20.55 17.70
CA TRP A 224 3.29 19.86 17.44
C TRP A 224 2.11 20.81 17.31
N ASP A 225 2.21 22.05 17.79
CA ASP A 225 1.17 23.07 17.65
C ASP A 225 1.12 23.59 16.20
N LYS A 226 2.26 23.61 15.51
CA LYS A 226 2.36 23.96 14.09
C LYS A 226 2.20 22.77 13.16
N CYS A 227 2.31 21.55 13.68
CA CYS A 227 2.30 20.34 12.87
C CYS A 227 0.89 19.95 12.43
N VAL A 228 0.65 19.91 11.11
CA VAL A 228 -0.63 19.49 10.51
C VAL A 228 -0.65 17.98 10.14
N GLY A 229 0.33 17.20 10.55
CA GLY A 229 0.34 15.75 10.35
C GLY A 229 0.55 15.26 8.91
N CYS A 230 0.97 16.11 7.97
CA CYS A 230 1.12 15.70 6.55
C CYS A 230 2.24 14.69 6.27
N GLY A 231 3.15 14.44 7.23
CA GLY A 231 4.25 13.47 7.15
C GLY A 231 5.33 13.74 6.09
N ARG A 232 5.37 14.93 5.47
CA ARG A 232 6.40 15.28 4.44
C ARG A 232 7.82 15.17 4.98
N CYS A 233 8.03 15.56 6.25
CA CYS A 233 9.33 15.49 6.92
C CYS A 233 9.84 14.06 7.08
N ILE A 234 8.96 13.07 7.23
CA ILE A 234 9.32 11.65 7.27
C ILE A 234 9.94 11.23 5.92
N GLY A 235 9.25 11.56 4.81
CA GLY A 235 9.74 11.23 3.47
C GLY A 235 10.99 12.00 3.04
N ALA A 236 11.27 13.15 3.66
CA ALA A 236 12.41 13.99 3.34
C ALA A 236 13.67 13.68 4.17
N CYS A 237 13.54 12.94 5.27
CA CYS A 237 14.65 12.66 6.17
C CYS A 237 15.62 11.63 5.57
N PRO A 238 16.87 11.99 5.23
CA PRO A 238 17.83 11.05 4.65
C PRO A 238 18.39 10.05 5.66
N MET A 239 18.24 10.36 6.96
CA MET A 239 18.76 9.53 8.07
C MET A 239 17.68 8.65 8.69
N ASP A 240 16.46 8.65 8.15
CA ASP A 240 15.32 7.96 8.77
C ASP A 240 15.11 8.31 10.25
N ALA A 241 15.48 9.52 10.63
CA ALA A 241 15.35 10.01 12.00
C ALA A 241 13.93 10.50 12.32
N VAL A 242 13.16 10.94 11.31
CA VAL A 242 11.76 11.39 11.51
C VAL A 242 10.84 10.22 11.24
N ASN A 243 10.09 9.80 12.22
CA ASN A 243 9.23 8.63 12.18
C ASN A 243 7.86 8.92 12.78
N PRO A 244 6.80 8.14 12.43
CA PRO A 244 5.60 8.11 13.24
C PRO A 244 5.96 7.57 14.64
N PRO A 245 5.27 7.98 15.70
CA PRO A 245 5.47 7.40 17.01
C PRO A 245 5.12 5.92 17.00
N GLU A 246 5.71 5.17 17.94
CA GLU A 246 5.37 3.78 18.20
C GLU A 246 3.99 3.69 18.85
N ALA A 247 2.95 3.75 18.08
CA ALA A 247 1.59 3.55 18.57
C ALA A 247 0.80 2.64 17.66
N SER A 248 -0.05 1.83 18.26
CA SER A 248 -1.00 0.96 17.55
C SER A 248 -1.98 1.81 16.76
N ALA A 249 -2.16 1.50 15.49
CA ALA A 249 -3.29 2.03 14.73
C ALA A 249 -4.60 1.59 15.42
N SER A 250 -5.52 2.52 15.62
CA SER A 250 -6.87 2.17 16.06
C SER A 250 -7.53 1.27 15.02
N MET A 251 -8.14 0.16 15.45
CA MET A 251 -8.94 -0.71 14.58
C MET A 251 -10.11 0.04 13.94
N ASP A 252 -10.64 1.03 14.65
CA ASP A 252 -11.74 1.86 14.17
C ASP A 252 -11.34 2.63 12.92
N CYS A 253 -10.13 3.19 12.87
CA CYS A 253 -9.61 3.87 11.68
C CYS A 253 -9.57 2.96 10.45
N LEU A 254 -9.24 1.67 10.61
CA LEU A 254 -9.19 0.72 9.50
C LEU A 254 -10.60 0.37 8.98
N LEU A 255 -11.58 0.28 9.85
CA LEU A 255 -12.96 -0.01 9.48
C LEU A 255 -13.61 1.18 8.76
N TYR A 256 -13.41 2.40 9.26
CA TYR A 256 -14.01 3.62 8.68
C TYR A 256 -13.38 4.03 7.33
N THR A 257 -12.11 3.71 7.09
CA THR A 257 -11.45 4.03 5.82
C THR A 257 -11.63 2.96 4.73
N SER A 258 -12.25 1.82 5.06
CA SER A 258 -12.59 0.79 4.09
C SER A 258 -14.08 0.86 3.78
N PRO A 259 -14.48 1.25 2.55
CA PRO A 259 -15.89 1.20 2.17
C PRO A 259 -16.40 -0.23 2.35
N SER A 260 -17.47 -0.37 3.12
CA SER A 260 -18.12 -1.65 3.30
C SER A 260 -18.91 -2.00 2.04
N PRO A 261 -18.82 -3.22 1.50
CA PRO A 261 -19.66 -3.63 0.39
C PRO A 261 -21.15 -3.78 0.79
N ARG A 262 -21.52 -3.38 2.00
CA ARG A 262 -22.90 -3.43 2.53
C ARG A 262 -23.58 -2.06 2.55
N ASP A 263 -22.84 -0.99 2.23
CA ASP A 263 -23.37 0.38 2.08
C ASP A 263 -23.58 0.68 0.56
#